data_a75f10becd5c305d9d7135536fcc637b
#
_entry.id   a75f10becd5c305d9d7135536fcc637b
#
_cell.length_a   1.000
_cell.length_b   1.000
_cell.length_c   1.000
_cell.angle_alpha   90.00
_cell.angle_beta   90.00
_cell.angle_gamma   90.00
#
_symmetry.space_group_name_H-M   'P 1'
#
loop_
_entity.id
_entity.type
_entity.pdbx_description
1 polymer ?
#
loop_
_entity_poly.entity_id
_entity_poly.type
_entity_poly.pdbx_seq_one_letter_code
_entity_poly.pdbx_strand_id
1 'polypeptide(L)'
;METFTVKACLDTHTVIWSLKDDPRLGKKAREWIEGSARKELIVSDITLMETSMLISKGRLQTRQDPGFLLRNIAENFQIVAINPEIAALATSLDLPHGDPFDRVIAATAVHHGVPLLTRDKLLKRSKAIETIW
;
A
#
# COMPACT_ATOMS: atom_id res chain seq x y z
N MET A 1 21.63 -15.59 -7.34
CA MET A 1 20.72 -14.44 -7.25
C MET A 1 19.50 -14.84 -6.44
N GLU A 2 19.24 -14.13 -5.36
CA GLU A 2 18.04 -14.37 -4.56
C GLU A 2 16.84 -13.74 -5.24
N THR A 3 15.78 -14.52 -5.43
CA THR A 3 14.50 -14.00 -5.87
C THR A 3 13.55 -14.00 -4.68
N PHE A 4 12.89 -12.88 -4.45
CA PHE A 4 11.89 -12.78 -3.39
C PHE A 4 10.51 -12.93 -4.01
N THR A 5 9.72 -13.84 -3.44
CA THR A 5 8.31 -13.97 -3.82
C THR A 5 7.52 -12.86 -3.14
N VAL A 6 6.89 -12.00 -3.93
CA VAL A 6 5.99 -10.98 -3.40
C VAL A 6 4.72 -11.66 -2.89
N LYS A 7 4.30 -11.32 -1.67
CA LYS A 7 3.13 -11.94 -1.02
C LYS A 7 1.93 -11.03 -0.95
N ALA A 8 2.14 -9.74 -0.79
CA ALA A 8 1.04 -8.78 -0.64
C ALA A 8 1.50 -7.37 -0.99
N CYS A 9 0.51 -6.53 -1.33
CA CYS A 9 0.66 -5.09 -1.50
C CYS A 9 -0.07 -4.41 -0.35
N LEU A 10 0.45 -3.28 0.14
CA LEU A 10 -0.17 -2.51 1.20
C LEU A 10 -0.63 -1.16 0.68
N ASP A 11 -1.83 -0.72 1.10
CA ASP A 11 -2.24 0.65 0.83
C ASP A 11 -1.58 1.61 1.81
N THR A 12 -1.73 2.90 1.57
CA THR A 12 -1.01 3.93 2.32
C THR A 12 -1.29 3.89 3.82
N HIS A 13 -2.56 3.78 4.23
CA HIS A 13 -2.90 3.76 5.65
C HIS A 13 -2.41 2.48 6.33
N THR A 14 -2.45 1.36 5.64
CA THR A 14 -1.91 0.09 6.16
C THR A 14 -0.42 0.22 6.45
N VAL A 15 0.34 0.82 5.54
CA VAL A 15 1.77 1.09 5.73
C VAL A 15 1.99 1.94 6.98
N ILE A 16 1.28 3.06 7.08
CA ILE A 16 1.44 4.01 8.19
C ILE A 16 1.08 3.35 9.52
N TRP A 17 -0.05 2.67 9.58
CA TRP A 17 -0.51 2.01 10.81
C TRP A 17 0.42 0.86 11.22
N SER A 18 0.98 0.14 10.26
CA SER A 18 1.98 -0.89 10.52
C SER A 18 3.23 -0.31 11.19
N LEU A 19 3.76 0.79 10.66
CA LEU A 19 4.98 1.41 11.20
C LEU A 19 4.76 2.07 12.56
N LYS A 20 3.54 2.53 12.84
CA LYS A 20 3.17 3.15 14.13
C LYS A 20 2.62 2.17 15.14
N ASP A 21 2.49 0.91 14.79
CA ASP A 21 1.81 -0.11 15.60
C ASP A 21 0.42 0.38 16.06
N ASP A 22 -0.32 0.94 15.12
CA ASP A 22 -1.63 1.54 15.38
C ASP A 22 -2.70 0.45 15.52
N PRO A 23 -3.59 0.52 16.54
CA PRO A 23 -4.62 -0.50 16.75
C PRO A 23 -5.67 -0.58 15.64
N ARG A 24 -5.74 0.41 14.75
CA ARG A 24 -6.62 0.36 13.57
C ARG A 24 -6.19 -0.68 12.53
N LEU A 25 -4.92 -1.13 12.61
CA LEU A 25 -4.44 -2.18 11.72
C LEU A 25 -5.20 -3.47 11.99
N GLY A 26 -5.81 -4.06 10.95
CA GLY A 26 -6.61 -5.26 11.06
C GLY A 26 -5.79 -6.47 11.50
N LYS A 27 -6.45 -7.42 12.15
CA LYS A 27 -5.78 -8.61 12.70
C LYS A 27 -5.11 -9.44 11.62
N LYS A 28 -5.81 -9.71 10.51
CA LYS A 28 -5.27 -10.51 9.41
C LYS A 28 -4.15 -9.78 8.68
N ALA A 29 -4.31 -8.46 8.46
CA ALA A 29 -3.26 -7.66 7.87
C ALA A 29 -1.99 -7.70 8.73
N ARG A 30 -2.13 -7.57 10.05
CA ARG A 30 -1.00 -7.66 10.97
C ARG A 30 -0.31 -9.04 10.88
N GLU A 31 -1.08 -10.11 10.85
CA GLU A 31 -0.53 -11.46 10.73
C GLU A 31 0.25 -11.64 9.42
N TRP A 32 -0.25 -11.10 8.32
CA TRP A 32 0.44 -11.14 7.04
C TRP A 32 1.77 -10.37 7.09
N ILE A 33 1.74 -9.18 7.69
CA ILE A 33 2.94 -8.33 7.80
C ILE A 33 3.99 -9.01 8.67
N GLU A 34 3.59 -9.48 9.86
CA GLU A 34 4.51 -10.13 10.80
C GLU A 34 5.06 -11.45 10.25
N GLY A 35 4.29 -12.17 9.44
CA GLY A 35 4.69 -13.43 8.85
C GLY A 35 5.49 -13.31 7.55
N SER A 36 5.77 -12.10 7.10
CA SER A 36 6.43 -11.87 5.81
C SER A 36 7.78 -11.17 6.00
N ALA A 37 8.73 -11.51 5.12
CA ALA A 37 9.97 -10.76 5.04
C ALA A 37 9.71 -9.39 4.39
N ARG A 38 10.57 -8.42 4.69
CA ARG A 38 10.45 -7.04 4.23
C ARG A 38 10.20 -6.92 2.73
N LYS A 39 10.98 -7.64 1.91
CA LYS A 39 10.90 -7.58 0.45
C LYS A 39 9.75 -8.38 -0.15
N GLU A 40 9.04 -9.13 0.68
CA GLU A 40 7.83 -9.85 0.25
C GLU A 40 6.58 -8.97 0.29
N LEU A 41 6.69 -7.79 0.87
CA LEU A 41 5.60 -6.82 0.98
C LEU A 41 5.93 -5.63 0.09
N ILE A 42 5.10 -5.38 -0.91
CA ILE A 42 5.32 -4.29 -1.85
C ILE A 42 4.42 -3.09 -1.53
N VAL A 43 4.93 -1.92 -1.83
CA VAL A 43 4.26 -0.63 -1.65
C VAL A 43 4.47 0.17 -2.93
N SER A 44 3.41 0.71 -3.50
CA SER A 44 3.52 1.59 -4.66
C SER A 44 4.33 2.84 -4.31
N ASP A 45 5.15 3.30 -5.24
CA ASP A 45 5.88 4.55 -5.05
C ASP A 45 4.95 5.75 -4.83
N ILE A 46 3.70 5.68 -5.32
CA ILE A 46 2.71 6.73 -5.10
C ILE A 46 2.35 6.88 -3.61
N THR A 47 2.53 5.84 -2.81
CA THR A 47 2.32 5.91 -1.35
C THR A 47 3.25 6.92 -0.70
N LEU A 48 4.47 7.07 -1.20
CA LEU A 48 5.38 8.08 -0.69
C LEU A 48 4.81 9.50 -0.89
N MET A 49 4.25 9.75 -2.08
CA MET A 49 3.63 11.04 -2.36
C MET A 49 2.38 11.26 -1.52
N GLU A 50 1.50 10.28 -1.43
CA GLU A 50 0.28 10.40 -0.61
C GLU A 50 0.61 10.66 0.85
N THR A 51 1.58 9.94 1.41
CA THR A 51 2.04 10.14 2.79
C THR A 51 2.54 11.58 2.99
N SER A 52 3.36 12.06 2.08
CA SER A 52 3.87 13.43 2.12
C SER A 52 2.73 14.46 2.06
N MET A 53 1.73 14.22 1.22
CA MET A 53 0.55 15.10 1.12
C MET A 53 -0.29 15.07 2.39
N LEU A 54 -0.47 13.90 3.01
CA LEU A 54 -1.22 13.79 4.27
C LEU A 54 -0.54 14.58 5.38
N ILE A 55 0.78 14.53 5.46
CA ILE A 55 1.55 15.31 6.43
C ILE A 55 1.40 16.81 6.15
N SER A 56 1.58 17.21 4.90
CA SER A 56 1.49 18.61 4.47
C SER A 56 0.12 19.23 4.76
N LYS A 57 -0.95 18.45 4.64
CA LYS A 57 -2.33 18.89 4.89
C LYS A 57 -2.75 18.76 6.35
N GLY A 58 -1.85 18.36 7.25
CA GLY A 58 -2.14 18.21 8.66
C GLY A 58 -3.04 17.01 9.00
N ARG A 59 -3.21 16.08 8.07
CA ARG A 59 -4.04 14.89 8.27
C ARG A 59 -3.28 13.72 8.87
N LEU A 60 -1.95 13.81 8.89
CA LEU A 60 -1.07 12.84 9.51
C LEU A 60 -0.02 13.59 10.29
N GLN A 61 0.01 13.36 11.60
CA GLN A 61 1.00 14.00 12.47
C GLN A 61 2.22 13.11 12.59
N THR A 62 3.39 13.72 12.53
CA THR A 62 4.65 13.07 12.79
C THR A 62 5.47 13.93 13.73
N ARG A 63 6.12 13.31 14.74
CA ARG A 63 7.01 13.98 15.68
C ARG A 63 8.38 14.25 15.08
N GLN A 64 8.64 13.68 13.93
CA GLN A 64 9.92 13.77 13.26
C GLN A 64 9.73 14.48 11.94
N ASP A 65 10.83 14.85 11.33
CA ASP A 65 10.84 15.43 10.00
C ASP A 65 10.09 14.48 9.02
N PRO A 66 9.28 15.04 8.10
CA PRO A 66 8.53 14.21 7.13
C PRO A 66 9.41 13.25 6.33
N GLY A 67 10.63 13.65 6.00
CA GLY A 67 11.57 12.78 5.31
C GLY A 67 11.93 11.52 6.08
N PHE A 68 11.91 11.60 7.42
CA PHE A 68 12.18 10.42 8.24
C PHE A 68 11.12 9.34 8.02
N LEU A 69 9.83 9.71 8.04
CA LEU A 69 8.75 8.75 7.81
C LEU A 69 8.83 8.16 6.39
N LEU A 70 9.08 8.99 5.40
CA LEU A 70 9.21 8.54 4.00
C LEU A 70 10.37 7.55 3.84
N ARG A 71 11.52 7.84 4.43
CA ARG A 71 12.67 6.92 4.41
C ARG A 71 12.38 5.63 5.15
N ASN A 72 11.65 5.71 6.27
CA ASN A 72 11.27 4.54 7.05
C ASN A 72 10.36 3.61 6.24
N ILE A 73 9.44 4.16 5.46
CA ILE A 73 8.62 3.38 4.54
C ILE A 73 9.52 2.65 3.53
N ALA A 74 10.43 3.38 2.89
CA ALA A 74 11.32 2.81 1.87
C ALA A 74 12.26 1.74 2.43
N GLU A 75 12.64 1.84 3.70
CA GLU A 75 13.50 0.87 4.36
C GLU A 75 12.77 -0.40 4.81
N ASN A 76 11.47 -0.29 5.11
CA ASN A 76 10.70 -1.40 5.67
C ASN A 76 9.88 -2.18 4.65
N PHE A 77 9.73 -1.67 3.44
CA PHE A 77 8.95 -2.32 2.38
C PHE A 77 9.68 -2.24 1.06
N GLN A 78 9.31 -3.11 0.13
CA GLN A 78 9.81 -3.02 -1.24
C GLN A 78 8.97 -2.00 -2.00
N ILE A 79 9.58 -0.87 -2.35
CA ILE A 79 8.91 0.16 -3.17
C ILE A 79 8.93 -0.29 -4.62
N VAL A 80 7.76 -0.32 -5.26
CA VAL A 80 7.63 -0.67 -6.67
C VAL A 80 7.16 0.54 -7.46
N ALA A 81 7.76 0.73 -8.61
CA ALA A 81 7.46 1.88 -9.46
C ALA A 81 6.16 1.67 -10.25
N ILE A 82 5.48 2.78 -10.53
CA ILE A 82 4.42 2.78 -11.54
C ILE A 82 5.09 2.53 -12.89
N ASN A 83 4.61 1.52 -13.60
CA ASN A 83 5.06 1.22 -14.96
C ASN A 83 3.88 1.42 -15.93
N PRO A 84 4.09 1.32 -17.25
CA PRO A 84 3.01 1.53 -18.21
C PRO A 84 1.80 0.62 -17.98
N GLU A 85 2.02 -0.62 -17.58
CA GLU A 85 0.96 -1.60 -17.34
C GLU A 85 0.12 -1.22 -16.13
N ILE A 86 0.76 -0.81 -15.03
CA ILE A 86 0.07 -0.34 -13.83
C ILE A 86 -0.71 0.93 -14.14
N ALA A 87 -0.13 1.88 -14.87
CA ALA A 87 -0.80 3.11 -15.23
C ALA A 87 -2.07 2.83 -16.04
N ALA A 88 -1.99 1.93 -17.01
CA ALA A 88 -3.15 1.55 -17.84
C ALA A 88 -4.22 0.85 -16.99
N LEU A 89 -3.83 -0.07 -16.12
CA LEU A 89 -4.75 -0.76 -15.20
C LEU A 89 -5.44 0.23 -14.26
N ALA A 90 -4.72 1.22 -13.75
CA ALA A 90 -5.28 2.19 -12.81
C ALA A 90 -6.50 2.92 -13.38
N THR A 91 -6.52 3.15 -14.69
CA THR A 91 -7.64 3.84 -15.36
C THR A 91 -8.72 2.89 -15.87
N SER A 92 -8.39 1.62 -16.07
CA SER A 92 -9.32 0.65 -16.70
C SER A 92 -9.97 -0.32 -15.71
N LEU A 93 -9.43 -0.49 -14.51
CA LEU A 93 -10.02 -1.40 -13.52
C LEU A 93 -11.42 -0.97 -13.12
N ASP A 94 -12.32 -1.95 -13.03
CA ASP A 94 -13.69 -1.74 -12.57
C ASP A 94 -13.68 -1.58 -11.03
N LEU A 95 -13.44 -0.36 -10.59
CA LEU A 95 -13.41 0.01 -9.18
C LEU A 95 -14.36 1.19 -8.94
N PRO A 96 -15.02 1.23 -7.76
CA PRO A 96 -15.93 2.33 -7.43
C PRO A 96 -15.22 3.65 -7.14
N HIS A 97 -13.90 3.63 -6.98
CA HIS A 97 -13.12 4.80 -6.58
C HIS A 97 -12.72 5.66 -7.77
N GLY A 98 -12.89 7.00 -7.59
CA GLY A 98 -12.29 7.96 -8.51
C GLY A 98 -10.93 8.49 -8.06
N ASP A 99 -10.50 8.17 -6.83
CA ASP A 99 -9.25 8.66 -6.27
C ASP A 99 -8.05 8.02 -6.98
N PRO A 100 -7.18 8.82 -7.64
CA PRO A 100 -6.04 8.28 -8.36
C PRO A 100 -5.07 7.46 -7.49
N PHE A 101 -4.86 7.85 -6.24
CA PHE A 101 -3.98 7.10 -5.34
C PHE A 101 -4.50 5.68 -5.12
N ASP A 102 -5.78 5.56 -4.77
CA ASP A 102 -6.40 4.25 -4.54
C ASP A 102 -6.38 3.38 -5.79
N ARG A 103 -6.63 3.99 -6.96
CA ARG A 103 -6.64 3.26 -8.23
C ARG A 103 -5.25 2.74 -8.60
N VAL A 104 -4.20 3.53 -8.41
CA VAL A 104 -2.83 3.11 -8.69
C VAL A 104 -2.41 2.00 -7.72
N ILE A 105 -2.75 2.12 -6.45
CA ILE A 105 -2.42 1.10 -5.44
C ILE A 105 -3.12 -0.23 -5.77
N ALA A 106 -4.41 -0.19 -6.09
CA ALA A 106 -5.14 -1.38 -6.49
C ALA A 106 -4.56 -2.01 -7.76
N ALA A 107 -4.24 -1.19 -8.76
CA ALA A 107 -3.61 -1.65 -10.00
C ALA A 107 -2.25 -2.31 -9.74
N THR A 108 -1.49 -1.78 -8.79
CA THR A 108 -0.20 -2.35 -8.39
C THR A 108 -0.38 -3.78 -7.86
N ALA A 109 -1.35 -3.98 -6.97
CA ALA A 109 -1.64 -5.31 -6.44
C ALA A 109 -2.08 -6.28 -7.53
N VAL A 110 -2.97 -5.85 -8.42
CA VAL A 110 -3.46 -6.68 -9.53
C VAL A 110 -2.33 -7.04 -10.48
N HIS A 111 -1.51 -6.07 -10.86
CA HIS A 111 -0.39 -6.30 -11.77
C HIS A 111 0.61 -7.32 -11.22
N HIS A 112 0.89 -7.25 -9.94
CA HIS A 112 1.80 -8.19 -9.29
C HIS A 112 1.14 -9.51 -8.86
N GLY A 113 -0.17 -9.65 -9.07
CA GLY A 113 -0.89 -10.88 -8.78
C GLY A 113 -1.00 -11.22 -7.30
N VAL A 114 -1.07 -10.21 -6.44
CA VAL A 114 -1.09 -10.39 -4.98
C VAL A 114 -2.29 -9.67 -4.36
N PRO A 115 -2.73 -10.09 -3.17
CA PRO A 115 -3.80 -9.37 -2.47
C PRO A 115 -3.33 -8.01 -1.97
N LEU A 116 -4.30 -7.12 -1.76
CA LEU A 116 -4.09 -5.81 -1.15
C LEU A 116 -4.50 -5.84 0.31
N LEU A 117 -3.60 -5.46 1.20
CA LEU A 117 -3.93 -5.28 2.61
C LEU A 117 -4.54 -3.89 2.76
N THR A 118 -5.85 -3.84 2.99
CA THR A 118 -6.61 -2.60 3.03
C THR A 118 -7.87 -2.75 3.88
N ARG A 119 -8.24 -1.68 4.59
CA ARG A 119 -9.49 -1.57 5.31
C ARG A 119 -10.66 -1.13 4.41
N ASP A 120 -10.38 -0.73 3.19
CA ASP A 120 -11.37 -0.15 2.30
C ASP A 120 -12.48 -1.14 1.95
N LYS A 121 -13.68 -0.88 2.44
CA LYS A 121 -14.84 -1.76 2.26
C LYS A 121 -15.35 -1.80 0.82
N LEU A 122 -15.18 -0.73 0.07
CA LEU A 122 -15.58 -0.69 -1.33
C LEU A 122 -14.66 -1.56 -2.18
N LEU A 123 -13.36 -1.54 -1.91
CA LEU A 123 -12.41 -2.43 -2.57
C LEU A 123 -12.69 -3.89 -2.21
N LYS A 124 -13.07 -4.16 -0.97
CA LYS A 124 -13.42 -5.51 -0.53
C LYS A 124 -14.57 -6.11 -1.35
N ARG A 125 -15.50 -5.29 -1.81
CA ARG A 125 -16.65 -5.73 -2.61
C ARG A 125 -16.32 -5.92 -4.08
N SER A 126 -15.20 -5.40 -4.55
CA SER A 126 -14.81 -5.51 -5.95
C SER A 126 -14.30 -6.91 -6.26
N LYS A 127 -14.72 -7.46 -7.41
CA LYS A 127 -14.20 -8.73 -7.91
C LYS A 127 -12.85 -8.57 -8.61
N ALA A 128 -12.45 -7.34 -8.88
CA ALA A 128 -11.19 -7.06 -9.58
C ALA A 128 -9.97 -7.28 -8.71
N ILE A 129 -10.13 -7.27 -7.39
CA ILE A 129 -9.01 -7.32 -6.45
C ILE A 129 -9.35 -8.17 -5.23
N GLU A 130 -8.37 -8.95 -4.75
CA GLU A 130 -8.45 -9.64 -3.48
C GLU A 130 -7.94 -8.71 -2.37
N THR A 131 -8.69 -8.62 -1.27
CA THR A 131 -8.33 -7.79 -0.12
C THR A 131 -8.23 -8.62 1.15
N ILE A 132 -7.36 -8.18 2.05
CA ILE A 132 -7.14 -8.79 3.37
C ILE A 132 -7.15 -7.67 4.41
N TRP A 133 -7.80 -7.96 5.54
CA TRP A 133 -7.78 -7.00 6.66
C TRP A 133 -7.83 -7.64 8.06
#